data_b6972a2b18405d284bdf6938d407f813
#
_entry.id   b6972a2b18405d284bdf6938d407f813
#
_cell.length_a   1.000
_cell.length_b   1.000
_cell.length_c   1.000
_cell.angle_alpha   90.00
_cell.angle_beta   90.00
_cell.angle_gamma   90.00
#
_symmetry.space_group_name_H-M   'P 1'
#
loop_
_entity.id
_entity.type
_entity.pdbx_description
1 polymer ?
#
loop_
_entity_poly.entity_id
_entity_poly.type
_entity_poly.pdbx_seq_one_letter_code
_entity_poly.pdbx_strand_id
1 'polypeptide(L)'
;GYVLNDASGVTIGAEGSPEQLAAFARELRELAPPLSRIDHFSERVLPLDDDPDHHSDYDGQFHIKASEQQSAATVAISPDQGMCEACARDVANPLDRHHRYPFTNCTHCGPRYTIIRRLPYDRPHTAMAGFAMCPRCAAAYEDPLDRRYHAQ
;
A
#
# COMPACT_ATOMS: atom_id res chain seq x y z
N GLY A 1 -9.83 -5.78 -12.25
CA GLY A 1 -9.54 -4.39 -11.83
C GLY A 1 -8.08 -4.18 -11.49
N TYR A 2 -7.68 -2.94 -11.19
CA TYR A 2 -6.29 -2.61 -10.84
C TYR A 2 -6.19 -1.47 -9.83
N VAL A 3 -5.03 -1.35 -9.19
CA VAL A 3 -4.62 -0.19 -8.40
C VAL A 3 -3.20 0.22 -8.75
N LEU A 4 -2.95 1.51 -8.83
CA LEU A 4 -1.62 2.07 -9.00
C LEU A 4 -1.43 3.31 -8.12
N ASN A 5 -0.19 3.57 -7.74
CA ASN A 5 0.22 4.82 -7.11
C ASN A 5 0.86 5.71 -8.16
N ASP A 6 0.43 6.96 -8.18
CA ASP A 6 1.03 8.01 -9.00
C ASP A 6 1.42 9.23 -8.13
N ALA A 7 1.90 10.28 -8.75
CA ALA A 7 2.32 11.49 -8.05
C ALA A 7 1.16 12.26 -7.40
N SER A 8 -0.09 11.99 -7.78
CA SER A 8 -1.29 12.67 -7.26
C SER A 8 -2.00 11.88 -6.16
N GLY A 9 -1.70 10.57 -6.05
CA GLY A 9 -2.31 9.70 -5.05
C GLY A 9 -2.44 8.25 -5.49
N VAL A 10 -3.63 7.70 -5.32
CA VAL A 10 -3.97 6.33 -5.68
C VAL A 10 -5.08 6.34 -6.73
N THR A 11 -4.82 5.72 -7.86
CA THR A 11 -5.83 5.49 -8.90
C THR A 11 -6.26 4.03 -8.87
N ILE A 12 -7.57 3.81 -8.88
CA ILE A 12 -8.17 2.46 -8.88
C ILE A 12 -9.11 2.34 -10.06
N GLY A 13 -8.88 1.36 -10.91
CA GLY A 13 -9.83 0.93 -11.93
C GLY A 13 -10.58 -0.30 -11.44
N ALA A 14 -11.90 -0.24 -11.38
CA ALA A 14 -12.73 -1.36 -10.95
C ALA A 14 -13.89 -1.55 -11.93
N GLU A 15 -14.25 -2.81 -12.17
CA GLU A 15 -15.35 -3.23 -13.03
C GLU A 15 -16.27 -4.17 -12.28
N GLY A 16 -17.57 -3.99 -12.44
CA GLY A 16 -18.58 -4.81 -11.77
C GLY A 16 -19.98 -4.23 -11.95
N SER A 17 -20.97 -4.84 -11.29
CA SER A 17 -22.32 -4.28 -11.28
C SER A 17 -22.34 -2.94 -10.51
N PRO A 18 -23.31 -2.06 -10.77
CA PRO A 18 -23.46 -0.80 -10.04
C PRO A 18 -23.48 -0.98 -8.52
N GLU A 19 -24.13 -2.03 -8.04
CA GLU A 19 -24.22 -2.35 -6.61
C GLU A 19 -22.87 -2.78 -6.03
N GLN A 20 -22.10 -3.57 -6.77
CA GLN A 20 -20.76 -4.02 -6.38
C GLN A 20 -19.78 -2.84 -6.34
N LEU A 21 -19.81 -1.97 -7.36
CA LEU A 21 -18.97 -0.77 -7.40
C LEU A 21 -19.31 0.21 -6.28
N ALA A 22 -20.59 0.42 -6.00
CA ALA A 22 -21.03 1.26 -4.87
C ALA A 22 -20.59 0.68 -3.51
N ALA A 23 -20.70 -0.64 -3.33
CA ALA A 23 -20.21 -1.31 -2.12
C ALA A 23 -18.70 -1.16 -1.98
N PHE A 24 -17.95 -1.40 -3.04
CA PHE A 24 -16.49 -1.25 -3.07
C PHE A 24 -16.04 0.18 -2.71
N ALA A 25 -16.64 1.20 -3.33
CA ALA A 25 -16.32 2.59 -3.05
C ALA A 25 -16.65 3.01 -1.60
N ARG A 26 -17.70 2.45 -1.00
CA ARG A 26 -18.02 2.63 0.40
C ARG A 26 -16.98 1.97 1.30
N GLU A 27 -16.67 0.71 1.05
CA GLU A 27 -15.71 -0.07 1.85
C GLU A 27 -14.30 0.51 1.82
N LEU A 28 -13.84 1.04 0.70
CA LEU A 28 -12.57 1.76 0.60
C LEU A 28 -12.45 2.90 1.61
N ARG A 29 -13.57 3.58 1.89
CA ARG A 29 -13.61 4.69 2.86
C ARG A 29 -13.78 4.21 4.30
N GLU A 30 -14.66 3.24 4.52
CA GLU A 30 -15.03 2.76 5.86
C GLU A 30 -13.98 1.82 6.47
N LEU A 31 -13.33 1.01 5.63
CA LEU A 31 -12.33 0.02 6.05
C LEU A 31 -10.90 0.49 5.81
N ALA A 32 -10.71 1.76 5.51
CA ALA A 32 -9.39 2.34 5.35
C ALA A 32 -8.52 2.07 6.59
N PRO A 33 -7.21 1.78 6.44
CA PRO A 33 -6.32 1.56 7.59
C PRO A 33 -6.40 2.72 8.59
N PRO A 34 -6.28 2.47 9.91
CA PRO A 34 -6.55 3.49 10.95
C PRO A 34 -5.76 4.80 10.83
N LEU A 35 -4.61 4.76 10.17
CA LEU A 35 -3.73 5.93 9.98
C LEU A 35 -3.75 6.45 8.53
N SER A 36 -4.52 5.84 7.65
CA SER A 36 -4.71 6.36 6.31
C SER A 36 -5.57 7.62 6.35
N ARG A 37 -5.25 8.57 5.49
CA ARG A 37 -6.01 9.80 5.35
C ARG A 37 -6.41 9.96 3.90
N ILE A 38 -7.71 10.00 3.66
CA ILE A 38 -8.28 10.27 2.34
C ILE A 38 -8.75 11.71 2.35
N ASP A 39 -7.93 12.63 1.81
CA ASP A 39 -8.24 14.05 1.74
C ASP A 39 -9.24 14.38 0.62
N HIS A 40 -9.17 13.61 -0.46
CA HIS A 40 -10.06 13.74 -1.61
C HIS A 40 -10.41 12.37 -2.16
N PHE A 41 -11.67 12.19 -2.52
CA PHE A 41 -12.16 10.98 -3.16
C PHE A 41 -13.07 11.38 -4.31
N SER A 42 -12.78 10.93 -5.52
CA SER A 42 -13.58 11.17 -6.70
C SER A 42 -13.86 9.87 -7.43
N GLU A 43 -15.03 9.79 -8.05
CA GLU A 43 -15.43 8.65 -8.85
C GLU A 43 -15.79 9.14 -10.25
N ARG A 44 -15.44 8.36 -11.25
CA ARG A 44 -15.81 8.59 -12.63
C ARG A 44 -16.21 7.29 -13.28
N VAL A 45 -17.38 7.24 -13.86
CA VAL A 45 -17.80 6.10 -14.68
C VAL A 45 -17.19 6.27 -16.08
N LEU A 46 -16.50 5.24 -16.54
CA LEU A 46 -15.94 5.15 -17.88
C LEU A 46 -16.68 4.07 -18.66
N PRO A 47 -16.94 4.27 -19.96
CA PRO A 47 -17.24 3.16 -20.85
C PRO A 47 -16.10 2.15 -20.84
N LEU A 48 -16.42 0.86 -20.92
CA LEU A 48 -15.41 -0.21 -20.89
C LEU A 48 -14.34 -0.06 -21.99
N ASP A 49 -14.73 0.52 -23.15
CA ASP A 49 -13.84 0.73 -24.29
C ASP A 49 -12.90 1.96 -24.11
N ASP A 50 -13.16 2.82 -23.15
CA ASP A 50 -12.40 4.05 -22.93
C ASP A 50 -11.33 3.92 -21.82
N ASP A 51 -11.23 2.77 -21.16
CA ASP A 51 -10.16 2.52 -20.21
C ASP A 51 -8.88 2.10 -20.97
N PRO A 52 -7.84 2.95 -21.02
CA PRO A 52 -6.60 2.65 -21.74
C PRO A 52 -5.89 1.40 -21.21
N ASP A 53 -6.18 0.99 -20.00
CA ASP A 53 -5.60 -0.17 -19.34
C ASP A 53 -6.48 -1.43 -19.41
N HIS A 54 -7.71 -1.30 -19.95
CA HIS A 54 -8.67 -2.40 -20.01
C HIS A 54 -8.21 -3.56 -20.93
N HIS A 55 -7.43 -3.25 -21.96
CA HIS A 55 -7.11 -4.24 -23.01
C HIS A 55 -5.96 -5.20 -22.70
N SER A 56 -5.16 -4.97 -21.65
CA SER A 56 -3.95 -5.76 -21.48
C SER A 56 -4.06 -6.93 -20.50
N ASP A 57 -4.91 -6.85 -19.46
CA ASP A 57 -4.81 -7.79 -18.33
C ASP A 57 -6.15 -8.21 -17.72
N TYR A 58 -7.27 -8.17 -18.47
CA TYR A 58 -8.57 -8.58 -17.91
C TYR A 58 -8.67 -10.11 -17.81
N ASP A 59 -8.16 -10.63 -16.69
CA ASP A 59 -8.29 -12.04 -16.29
C ASP A 59 -9.33 -12.27 -15.18
N GLY A 60 -10.13 -11.24 -14.86
CA GLY A 60 -11.09 -11.26 -13.76
C GLY A 60 -10.47 -11.06 -12.38
N GLN A 61 -9.18 -10.76 -12.30
CA GLN A 61 -8.44 -10.54 -11.05
C GLN A 61 -8.22 -9.04 -10.79
N PHE A 62 -7.69 -8.75 -9.60
CA PHE A 62 -7.29 -7.40 -9.22
C PHE A 62 -5.76 -7.30 -9.18
N HIS A 63 -5.20 -6.35 -9.95
CA HIS A 63 -3.77 -6.21 -10.13
C HIS A 63 -3.21 -4.98 -9.44
N ILE A 64 -2.05 -5.12 -8.82
CA ILE A 64 -1.29 -3.99 -8.29
C ILE A 64 -0.25 -3.61 -9.35
N LYS A 65 -0.46 -2.46 -10.01
CA LYS A 65 0.46 -1.95 -11.02
C LYS A 65 1.66 -1.26 -10.40
N ALA A 66 2.78 -1.25 -11.11
CA ALA A 66 3.96 -0.51 -10.67
C ALA A 66 3.66 0.99 -10.60
N SER A 67 4.20 1.67 -9.57
CA SER A 67 4.03 3.11 -9.41
C SER A 67 4.60 3.89 -10.59
N GLU A 68 3.84 4.84 -11.12
CA GLU A 68 4.32 5.70 -12.19
C GLU A 68 5.17 6.86 -11.65
N GLN A 69 6.34 7.07 -12.24
CA GLN A 69 7.32 8.08 -11.80
C GLN A 69 7.23 9.42 -12.55
N GLN A 70 6.11 9.75 -13.17
CA GLN A 70 6.05 10.79 -14.21
C GLN A 70 5.95 12.25 -13.78
N SER A 71 5.94 12.60 -12.49
CA SER A 71 5.87 14.02 -12.08
C SER A 71 6.44 14.26 -10.68
N ALA A 72 6.65 15.55 -10.35
CA ALA A 72 7.03 15.95 -9.01
C ALA A 72 5.98 15.46 -8.00
N ALA A 73 6.40 14.67 -7.02
CA ALA A 73 5.49 14.09 -6.04
C ALA A 73 4.75 15.19 -5.28
N THR A 74 3.44 15.21 -5.40
CA THR A 74 2.54 16.08 -4.61
C THR A 74 2.08 15.41 -3.32
N VAL A 75 2.29 14.10 -3.20
CA VAL A 75 1.94 13.33 -2.01
C VAL A 75 2.90 13.68 -0.88
N ALA A 76 2.40 14.26 0.19
CA ALA A 76 3.18 14.56 1.37
C ALA A 76 3.60 13.27 2.10
N ILE A 77 4.85 13.22 2.56
CA ILE A 77 5.27 12.17 3.49
C ILE A 77 4.54 12.40 4.81
N SER A 78 3.80 11.41 5.28
CA SER A 78 3.16 11.47 6.59
C SER A 78 4.20 11.62 7.70
N PRO A 79 3.91 12.39 8.76
CA PRO A 79 4.78 12.42 9.94
C PRO A 79 4.92 11.00 10.51
N ASP A 80 6.03 10.77 11.20
CA ASP A 80 6.30 9.46 11.82
C ASP A 80 5.20 9.12 12.83
N GLN A 81 4.59 7.97 12.65
CA GLN A 81 3.54 7.48 13.53
C GLN A 81 4.10 6.46 14.50
N GLY A 82 3.52 6.40 15.69
CA GLY A 82 3.85 5.38 16.67
C GLY A 82 3.58 3.97 16.12
N MET A 83 4.31 3.01 16.64
CA MET A 83 4.10 1.60 16.33
C MET A 83 2.68 1.18 16.76
N CYS A 84 1.93 0.53 15.87
CA CYS A 84 0.61 0.01 16.23
C CYS A 84 0.72 -1.15 17.24
N GLU A 85 -0.37 -1.41 17.95
CA GLU A 85 -0.42 -2.48 18.97
C GLU A 85 0.03 -3.85 18.44
N ALA A 86 -0.38 -4.21 17.23
CA ALA A 86 0.00 -5.48 16.63
C ALA A 86 1.52 -5.58 16.42
N CYS A 87 2.15 -4.52 15.91
CA CYS A 87 3.61 -4.48 15.79
C CYS A 87 4.30 -4.44 17.15
N ALA A 88 3.75 -3.74 18.13
CA ALA A 88 4.28 -3.71 19.48
C ALA A 88 4.26 -5.10 20.15
N ARG A 89 3.16 -5.85 19.94
CA ARG A 89 3.08 -7.26 20.39
C ARG A 89 4.13 -8.14 19.75
N ASP A 90 4.34 -8.02 18.42
CA ASP A 90 5.36 -8.80 17.71
C ASP A 90 6.76 -8.51 18.27
N VAL A 91 7.08 -7.23 18.47
CA VAL A 91 8.39 -6.80 19.01
C VAL A 91 8.59 -7.28 20.45
N ALA A 92 7.54 -7.32 21.26
CA ALA A 92 7.60 -7.75 22.66
C ALA A 92 7.61 -9.28 22.83
N ASN A 93 7.09 -10.03 21.85
CA ASN A 93 6.93 -11.47 21.95
C ASN A 93 8.27 -12.22 21.68
N PRO A 94 8.85 -12.91 22.67
CA PRO A 94 10.11 -13.66 22.46
C PRO A 94 10.04 -14.79 21.41
N LEU A 95 8.81 -15.24 21.08
CA LEU A 95 8.59 -16.30 20.09
C LEU A 95 8.38 -15.75 18.67
N ASP A 96 8.23 -14.44 18.52
CA ASP A 96 8.06 -13.81 17.20
C ASP A 96 9.42 -13.53 16.56
N ARG A 97 9.48 -13.70 15.22
CA ARG A 97 10.69 -13.41 14.43
C ARG A 97 11.11 -11.94 14.46
N HIS A 98 10.19 -11.03 14.81
CA HIS A 98 10.46 -9.59 14.96
C HIS A 98 10.77 -9.20 16.42
N HIS A 99 10.93 -10.17 17.31
CA HIS A 99 11.27 -9.88 18.70
C HIS A 99 12.47 -8.94 18.80
N ARG A 100 12.27 -7.80 19.48
CA ARG A 100 13.26 -6.75 19.66
C ARG A 100 13.80 -6.12 18.36
N TYR A 101 13.09 -6.26 17.24
CA TYR A 101 13.48 -5.62 15.99
C TYR A 101 12.86 -4.21 15.90
N PRO A 102 13.68 -3.13 16.02
CA PRO A 102 13.16 -1.77 16.19
C PRO A 102 12.52 -1.18 14.93
N PHE A 103 12.86 -1.71 13.74
CA PHE A 103 12.31 -1.23 12.46
C PHE A 103 11.01 -1.91 12.06
N THR A 104 10.38 -2.64 12.99
CA THR A 104 9.12 -3.34 12.74
C THR A 104 8.01 -2.33 12.43
N ASN A 105 7.38 -2.50 11.27
CA ASN A 105 6.20 -1.75 10.85
C ASN A 105 5.25 -2.63 10.04
N CYS A 106 4.10 -2.12 9.67
CA CYS A 106 3.12 -2.79 8.81
C CYS A 106 2.27 -1.76 8.07
N THR A 107 1.37 -2.23 7.20
CA THR A 107 0.42 -1.39 6.45
C THR A 107 -0.48 -0.51 7.36
N HIS A 108 -0.76 -0.95 8.59
CA HIS A 108 -1.61 -0.18 9.53
C HIS A 108 -0.88 0.99 10.18
N CYS A 109 0.38 0.85 10.57
CA CYS A 109 1.16 1.94 11.17
C CYS A 109 2.02 2.69 10.17
N GLY A 110 1.99 2.28 8.91
CA GLY A 110 2.60 2.99 7.81
C GLY A 110 4.13 3.04 7.82
N PRO A 111 4.70 3.87 6.94
CA PRO A 111 6.14 4.03 6.79
C PRO A 111 6.80 4.61 8.04
N ARG A 112 8.09 4.37 8.18
CA ARG A 112 8.95 5.01 9.17
C ARG A 112 9.68 6.17 8.49
N TYR A 113 9.32 7.39 8.85
CA TYR A 113 9.90 8.61 8.28
C TYR A 113 11.42 8.61 8.33
N THR A 114 11.99 8.16 9.43
CA THR A 114 13.44 8.18 9.69
C THR A 114 14.27 7.32 8.73
N ILE A 115 13.68 6.38 8.02
CA ILE A 115 14.38 5.53 7.05
C ILE A 115 14.18 5.98 5.60
N ILE A 116 13.30 6.93 5.33
CA ILE A 116 12.98 7.38 3.97
C ILE A 116 14.15 8.16 3.40
N ARG A 117 14.56 7.83 2.18
CA ARG A 117 15.58 8.56 1.42
C ARG A 117 14.99 9.37 0.28
N ARG A 118 13.93 8.87 -0.35
CA ARG A 118 13.22 9.53 -1.45
C ARG A 118 11.82 8.93 -1.65
N LEU A 119 10.99 9.63 -2.42
CA LEU A 119 9.69 9.14 -2.88
C LEU A 119 9.81 8.51 -4.30
N PRO A 120 8.87 7.65 -4.69
CA PRO A 120 7.80 7.08 -3.88
C PRO A 120 8.35 6.21 -2.74
N TYR A 121 7.55 6.08 -1.66
CA TYR A 121 7.95 5.24 -0.54
C TYR A 121 7.93 3.77 -0.95
N ASP A 122 9.10 3.18 -1.06
CA ASP A 122 9.29 1.76 -1.28
C ASP A 122 10.66 1.35 -0.73
N ARG A 123 10.88 0.09 -0.42
CA ARG A 123 12.10 -0.42 0.21
C ARG A 123 13.39 0.02 -0.49
N PRO A 124 13.52 -0.03 -1.84
CA PRO A 124 14.70 0.48 -2.54
C PRO A 124 15.00 1.96 -2.29
N HIS A 125 13.98 2.73 -1.89
CA HIS A 125 14.07 4.15 -1.62
C HIS A 125 14.25 4.49 -0.14
N THR A 126 14.61 3.50 0.67
CA THR A 126 14.84 3.64 2.11
C THR A 126 16.26 3.26 2.51
N ALA A 127 16.63 3.55 3.77
CA ALA A 127 17.87 3.07 4.36
C ALA A 127 17.93 1.54 4.45
N MET A 128 16.78 0.85 4.34
CA MET A 128 16.70 -0.61 4.40
C MET A 128 17.06 -1.33 3.10
N ALA A 129 17.27 -0.59 1.99
CA ALA A 129 17.64 -1.16 0.69
C ALA A 129 18.86 -2.11 0.73
N GLY A 130 19.82 -1.81 1.60
CA GLY A 130 21.05 -2.62 1.75
C GLY A 130 20.89 -3.87 2.63
N PHE A 131 19.74 -4.09 3.26
CA PHE A 131 19.51 -5.22 4.15
C PHE A 131 18.71 -6.31 3.43
N ALA A 132 19.33 -7.48 3.23
CA ALA A 132 18.64 -8.62 2.64
C ALA A 132 17.52 -9.12 3.58
N MET A 133 16.36 -9.37 3.01
CA MET A 133 15.28 -10.02 3.74
C MET A 133 15.51 -11.54 3.79
N CYS A 134 15.18 -12.16 4.91
CA CYS A 134 15.10 -13.61 4.96
C CYS A 134 13.90 -14.10 4.12
N PRO A 135 13.85 -15.38 3.69
CA PRO A 135 12.77 -15.88 2.83
C PRO A 135 11.36 -15.66 3.40
N ARG A 136 11.18 -15.78 4.72
CA ARG A 136 9.87 -15.54 5.36
C ARG A 136 9.48 -14.07 5.36
N CYS A 137 10.44 -13.16 5.50
CA CYS A 137 10.17 -11.73 5.40
C CYS A 137 9.90 -11.30 3.96
N ALA A 138 10.61 -11.87 2.99
CA ALA A 138 10.35 -11.63 1.57
C ALA A 138 8.94 -12.09 1.18
N ALA A 139 8.54 -13.31 1.57
CA ALA A 139 7.18 -13.80 1.33
C ALA A 139 6.10 -12.86 1.93
N ALA A 140 6.27 -12.42 3.18
CA ALA A 140 5.32 -11.50 3.80
C ALA A 140 5.33 -10.09 3.15
N TYR A 141 6.47 -9.67 2.60
CA TYR A 141 6.60 -8.40 1.88
C TYR A 141 5.88 -8.42 0.53
N GLU A 142 5.85 -9.57 -0.14
CA GLU A 142 5.27 -9.76 -1.47
C GLU A 142 3.79 -10.17 -1.45
N ASP A 143 3.27 -10.61 -0.29
CA ASP A 143 1.88 -11.05 -0.15
C ASP A 143 0.93 -9.87 0.12
N PRO A 144 0.04 -9.50 -0.84
CA PRO A 144 -0.91 -8.39 -0.66
C PRO A 144 -1.88 -8.58 0.50
N LEU A 145 -2.08 -9.81 0.97
CA LEU A 145 -2.96 -10.14 2.10
C LEU A 145 -2.22 -10.11 3.44
N ASP A 146 -0.88 -10.07 3.43
CA ASP A 146 -0.11 -9.96 4.66
C ASP A 146 -0.06 -8.52 5.16
N ARG A 147 -0.21 -8.34 6.46
CA ARG A 147 -0.08 -7.03 7.13
C ARG A 147 1.27 -6.35 6.89
N ARG A 148 2.27 -7.11 6.46
CA ARG A 148 3.63 -6.62 6.18
C ARG A 148 3.89 -6.43 4.69
N TYR A 149 2.84 -6.43 3.89
CA TYR A 149 2.95 -6.15 2.46
C TYR A 149 3.65 -4.80 2.24
N HIS A 150 4.74 -4.79 1.47
CA HIS A 150 5.64 -3.64 1.26
C HIS A 150 6.11 -2.93 2.56
N ALA A 151 5.97 -3.56 3.72
CA ALA A 151 6.51 -3.05 4.99
C ALA A 151 8.01 -3.29 5.10
N GLN A 152 8.74 -2.33 5.60
CA GLN A 152 10.21 -2.32 5.63
C GLN A 152 10.82 -3.22 6.69
#